data_ec12b0f2e0a087d861bdf480a5d025a4
#
_entry.id   ec12b0f2e0a087d861bdf480a5d025a4
#
_cell.length_a   1.000
_cell.length_b   1.000
_cell.length_c   1.000
_cell.angle_alpha   90.00
_cell.angle_beta   90.00
_cell.angle_gamma   90.00
#
_symmetry.space_group_name_H-M   'P 1'
#
loop_
_entity.id
_entity.type
_entity.pdbx_description
1 polymer ?
#
loop_
_entity_poly.entity_id
_entity_poly.type
_entity_poly.pdbx_seq_one_letter_code
_entity_poly.pdbx_strand_id
1 'polypeptide(L)'
;MRDVVLLGSTGSIGTQALDVIAAHPGQFRVCGLGAGGGQIDLLAAQAATFDVPRVAIAADKADEFAHAWSAIAGTKPMPEVACGKDAMAQLAGSLTGTAEESGVVLNGITGSIGLRPTLAALESGATLALANKESLVVGGGLIADAMAWQGQIVPVDSEHSALAQALGAGRHEKGLTSRLVTGRSEVRRLVLTASGGPFRGKSRADLRNVTASQALNHPTWAMGPVVTINSSTLINKGLELIEAALLFDIDPQDITVVVHPQSVVHSMVEFVDGSTIAQASPPDMHLPIALGLSWPDRLDTVARPCAWDTPTAWTFEPYDAEVFPAIGLAREAVAASALHPAVLNAANEVCVEAFLAGRIGYLDIVDTVGRVLESFDGTGQMSLAGVLDADAWARSASHAALGL
;
A
#
# COMPACT_ATOMS: atom_id res chain seq x y z
N MET A 1 1.84 11.48 -23.85
CA MET A 1 2.38 10.20 -23.31
C MET A 1 2.96 10.52 -21.95
N ARG A 2 2.45 9.88 -20.89
CA ARG A 2 2.88 10.15 -19.51
C ARG A 2 4.08 9.26 -19.15
N ASP A 3 5.12 9.85 -18.57
CA ASP A 3 6.31 9.13 -18.12
C ASP A 3 6.02 8.40 -16.82
N VAL A 4 6.48 7.14 -16.71
CA VAL A 4 6.20 6.27 -15.57
C VAL A 4 7.50 5.63 -15.07
N VAL A 5 7.71 5.71 -13.75
CA VAL A 5 8.69 4.90 -13.02
C VAL A 5 7.92 3.90 -12.14
N LEU A 6 8.26 2.61 -12.25
CA LEU A 6 7.66 1.55 -11.44
C LEU A 6 8.67 1.02 -10.42
N LEU A 7 8.38 1.18 -9.15
CA LEU A 7 9.15 0.61 -8.06
C LEU A 7 8.45 -0.66 -7.56
N GLY A 8 9.17 -1.77 -7.50
CA GLY A 8 8.62 -3.09 -7.25
C GLY A 8 8.03 -3.74 -8.51
N SER A 9 8.64 -3.52 -9.68
CA SER A 9 8.12 -3.94 -11.00
C SER A 9 7.91 -5.43 -11.15
N THR A 10 8.69 -6.27 -10.46
CA THR A 10 8.57 -7.74 -10.48
C THR A 10 7.58 -8.28 -9.45
N GLY A 11 6.99 -7.43 -8.61
CA GLY A 11 5.95 -7.78 -7.66
C GLY A 11 4.55 -7.78 -8.28
N SER A 12 3.52 -8.17 -7.51
CA SER A 12 2.13 -8.27 -7.97
C SER A 12 1.60 -6.95 -8.53
N ILE A 13 1.84 -5.82 -7.87
CA ILE A 13 1.39 -4.50 -8.33
C ILE A 13 2.16 -4.07 -9.59
N GLY A 14 3.48 -4.28 -9.59
CA GLY A 14 4.34 -3.88 -10.71
C GLY A 14 4.04 -4.63 -12.01
N THR A 15 3.80 -5.96 -11.94
CA THR A 15 3.42 -6.75 -13.12
C THR A 15 2.06 -6.32 -13.67
N GLN A 16 1.06 -6.13 -12.81
CA GLN A 16 -0.25 -5.63 -13.22
C GLN A 16 -0.19 -4.19 -13.78
N ALA A 17 0.69 -3.33 -13.25
CA ALA A 17 0.91 -2.00 -13.82
C ALA A 17 1.47 -2.08 -15.24
N LEU A 18 2.41 -2.99 -15.51
CA LEU A 18 2.92 -3.22 -16.86
C LEU A 18 1.86 -3.81 -17.79
N ASP A 19 0.95 -4.67 -17.29
CA ASP A 19 -0.19 -5.16 -18.07
C ASP A 19 -1.13 -4.00 -18.49
N VAL A 20 -1.44 -3.08 -17.55
CA VAL A 20 -2.23 -1.88 -17.85
C VAL A 20 -1.54 -1.01 -18.90
N ILE A 21 -0.23 -0.78 -18.77
CA ILE A 21 0.55 0.03 -19.70
C ILE A 21 0.57 -0.61 -21.10
N ALA A 22 0.78 -1.94 -21.16
CA ALA A 22 0.78 -2.69 -22.43
C ALA A 22 -0.59 -2.66 -23.14
N ALA A 23 -1.68 -2.69 -22.37
CA ALA A 23 -3.03 -2.62 -22.90
C ALA A 23 -3.41 -1.22 -23.44
N HIS A 24 -2.64 -0.17 -23.09
CA HIS A 24 -2.93 1.22 -23.48
C HIS A 24 -1.75 1.87 -24.23
N PRO A 25 -1.39 1.35 -25.43
CA PRO A 25 -0.24 1.83 -26.19
C PRO A 25 -0.35 3.33 -26.52
N GLY A 26 0.78 4.02 -26.38
CA GLY A 26 0.84 5.46 -26.66
C GLY A 26 0.38 6.38 -25.54
N GLN A 27 -0.20 5.87 -24.45
CA GLN A 27 -0.57 6.68 -23.29
C GLN A 27 0.58 6.84 -22.30
N PHE A 28 1.39 5.79 -22.10
CA PHE A 28 2.46 5.74 -21.12
C PHE A 28 3.82 5.41 -21.74
N ARG A 29 4.88 5.90 -21.10
CA ARG A 29 6.27 5.53 -21.39
C ARG A 29 6.94 5.10 -20.08
N VAL A 30 7.44 3.86 -20.03
CA VAL A 30 8.18 3.37 -18.86
C VAL A 30 9.60 3.91 -18.89
N CYS A 31 9.91 4.84 -18.00
CA CYS A 31 11.21 5.52 -17.93
C CYS A 31 12.17 4.86 -16.94
N GLY A 32 11.65 4.00 -16.05
CA GLY A 32 12.47 3.30 -15.10
C GLY A 32 11.73 2.14 -14.43
N LEU A 33 12.47 1.05 -14.15
CA LEU A 33 11.99 -0.10 -13.37
C LEU A 33 12.88 -0.32 -12.16
N GLY A 34 12.26 -0.51 -11.00
CA GLY A 34 12.95 -0.84 -9.77
C GLY A 34 12.51 -2.20 -9.23
N ALA A 35 13.44 -3.03 -8.76
CA ALA A 35 13.15 -4.33 -8.14
C ALA A 35 14.11 -4.66 -7.00
N GLY A 36 13.70 -5.54 -6.09
CA GLY A 36 14.54 -5.99 -4.96
C GLY A 36 15.74 -6.86 -5.36
N GLY A 37 15.67 -7.54 -6.53
CA GLY A 37 16.72 -8.42 -7.02
C GLY A 37 16.40 -9.92 -6.88
N GLY A 38 15.22 -10.30 -6.40
CA GLY A 38 14.80 -11.70 -6.30
C GLY A 38 14.43 -12.35 -7.63
N GLN A 39 14.07 -11.55 -8.64
CA GLN A 39 13.60 -12.01 -9.96
C GLN A 39 14.29 -11.24 -11.09
N ILE A 40 15.60 -11.41 -11.23
CA ILE A 40 16.42 -10.67 -12.19
C ILE A 40 16.05 -10.95 -13.64
N ASP A 41 15.77 -12.20 -13.98
CA ASP A 41 15.36 -12.59 -15.36
C ASP A 41 14.05 -11.89 -15.76
N LEU A 42 13.09 -11.84 -14.85
CA LEU A 42 11.83 -11.12 -15.07
C LEU A 42 12.07 -9.61 -15.25
N LEU A 43 12.92 -9.01 -14.40
CA LEU A 43 13.27 -7.60 -14.50
C LEU A 43 13.92 -7.26 -15.85
N ALA A 44 14.85 -8.09 -16.30
CA ALA A 44 15.50 -7.94 -17.61
C ALA A 44 14.48 -8.06 -18.76
N ALA A 45 13.57 -9.05 -18.68
CA ALA A 45 12.51 -9.24 -19.67
C ALA A 45 11.55 -8.03 -19.72
N GLN A 46 11.14 -7.50 -18.56
CA GLN A 46 10.34 -6.28 -18.47
C GLN A 46 11.07 -5.09 -19.10
N ALA A 47 12.34 -4.88 -18.74
CA ALA A 47 13.13 -3.78 -19.28
C ALA A 47 13.31 -3.87 -20.81
N ALA A 48 13.51 -5.08 -21.35
CA ALA A 48 13.61 -5.31 -22.78
C ALA A 48 12.27 -5.12 -23.51
N THR A 49 11.16 -5.53 -22.91
CA THR A 49 9.82 -5.43 -23.50
C THR A 49 9.37 -3.97 -23.65
N PHE A 50 9.65 -3.14 -22.64
CA PHE A 50 9.20 -1.74 -22.59
C PHE A 50 10.29 -0.73 -23.00
N ASP A 51 11.42 -1.17 -23.53
CA ASP A 51 12.57 -0.33 -23.95
C ASP A 51 13.00 0.65 -22.82
N VAL A 52 13.12 0.14 -21.60
CA VAL A 52 13.34 0.94 -20.41
C VAL A 52 14.77 1.47 -20.34
N PRO A 53 14.98 2.78 -20.21
CA PRO A 53 16.34 3.35 -20.19
C PRO A 53 17.08 3.19 -18.85
N ARG A 54 16.37 2.99 -17.73
CA ARG A 54 16.95 2.95 -16.38
C ARG A 54 16.38 1.82 -15.54
N VAL A 55 17.25 1.10 -14.85
CA VAL A 55 16.90 0.01 -13.92
C VAL A 55 17.57 0.23 -12.58
N ALA A 56 16.81 0.06 -11.49
CA ALA A 56 17.32 0.08 -10.13
C ALA A 56 17.13 -1.29 -9.46
N ILE A 57 18.18 -1.80 -8.80
CA ILE A 57 18.15 -3.08 -8.09
C ILE A 57 18.60 -2.83 -6.65
N ALA A 58 17.77 -3.17 -5.67
CA ALA A 58 18.13 -2.96 -4.27
C ALA A 58 19.30 -3.83 -3.80
N ALA A 59 19.44 -5.03 -4.37
CA ALA A 59 20.59 -5.90 -4.15
C ALA A 59 21.76 -5.53 -5.09
N ASP A 60 22.98 -5.95 -4.74
CA ASP A 60 24.15 -5.83 -5.62
C ASP A 60 24.15 -6.97 -6.66
N LYS A 61 23.41 -6.77 -7.75
CA LYS A 61 23.15 -7.77 -8.81
C LYS A 61 23.30 -7.24 -10.22
N ALA A 62 24.18 -6.25 -10.43
CA ALA A 62 24.42 -5.68 -11.74
C ALA A 62 24.90 -6.71 -12.75
N ASP A 63 25.82 -7.60 -12.37
CA ASP A 63 26.36 -8.64 -13.25
C ASP A 63 25.33 -9.70 -13.61
N GLU A 64 24.47 -10.12 -12.65
CA GLU A 64 23.36 -11.02 -12.93
C GLU A 64 22.39 -10.41 -13.94
N PHE A 65 22.06 -9.11 -13.77
CA PHE A 65 21.20 -8.41 -14.70
C PHE A 65 21.84 -8.29 -16.09
N ALA A 66 23.12 -7.94 -16.18
CA ALA A 66 23.85 -7.85 -17.46
C ALA A 66 23.87 -9.21 -18.19
N HIS A 67 24.04 -10.31 -17.45
CA HIS A 67 23.97 -11.66 -18.02
C HIS A 67 22.56 -11.98 -18.54
N ALA A 68 21.52 -11.77 -17.74
CA ALA A 68 20.13 -11.98 -18.16
C ALA A 68 19.74 -11.10 -19.36
N TRP A 69 20.18 -9.84 -19.37
CA TRP A 69 19.97 -8.90 -20.47
C TRP A 69 20.61 -9.41 -21.78
N SER A 70 21.86 -9.85 -21.73
CA SER A 70 22.58 -10.32 -22.91
C SER A 70 21.92 -11.53 -23.58
N ALA A 71 21.19 -12.33 -22.80
CA ALA A 71 20.50 -13.52 -23.30
C ALA A 71 19.21 -13.20 -24.10
N ILE A 72 18.61 -12.02 -23.88
CA ILE A 72 17.25 -11.71 -24.40
C ILE A 72 17.17 -10.43 -25.22
N ALA A 73 18.06 -9.47 -25.01
CA ALA A 73 17.91 -8.11 -25.56
C ALA A 73 18.28 -7.99 -27.05
N GLY A 74 18.96 -8.98 -27.64
CA GLY A 74 19.40 -8.90 -29.03
C GLY A 74 20.34 -7.71 -29.25
N THR A 75 19.93 -6.76 -30.11
CA THR A 75 20.70 -5.55 -30.39
C THR A 75 20.29 -4.32 -29.58
N LYS A 76 19.35 -4.47 -28.64
CA LYS A 76 18.90 -3.35 -27.79
C LYS A 76 20.05 -2.89 -26.87
N PRO A 77 20.22 -1.57 -26.69
CA PRO A 77 21.21 -1.05 -25.75
C PRO A 77 20.84 -1.45 -24.33
N MET A 78 21.84 -1.79 -23.52
CA MET A 78 21.61 -2.08 -22.11
C MET A 78 21.16 -0.82 -21.38
N PRO A 79 20.13 -0.89 -20.52
CA PRO A 79 19.73 0.25 -19.70
C PRO A 79 20.85 0.65 -18.72
N GLU A 80 20.79 1.88 -18.24
CA GLU A 80 21.58 2.29 -17.08
C GLU A 80 21.11 1.52 -15.85
N VAL A 81 22.04 0.81 -15.18
CA VAL A 81 21.72 -0.04 -14.01
C VAL A 81 22.35 0.56 -12.76
N ALA A 82 21.52 0.91 -11.79
CA ALA A 82 21.95 1.31 -10.45
C ALA A 82 21.65 0.19 -9.44
N CYS A 83 22.60 -0.11 -8.56
CA CYS A 83 22.43 -1.14 -7.53
C CYS A 83 22.66 -0.60 -6.12
N GLY A 84 22.09 -1.26 -5.12
CA GLY A 84 22.29 -0.97 -3.71
C GLY A 84 21.17 -0.20 -3.04
N LYS A 85 21.34 0.12 -1.76
CA LYS A 85 20.30 0.64 -0.85
C LYS A 85 19.63 1.95 -1.29
N ASP A 86 20.34 2.80 -2.04
CA ASP A 86 19.84 4.11 -2.46
C ASP A 86 19.32 4.11 -3.91
N ALA A 87 19.51 3.02 -4.66
CA ALA A 87 19.16 2.92 -6.08
C ALA A 87 17.65 3.19 -6.33
N MET A 88 16.77 2.68 -5.45
CA MET A 88 15.32 2.91 -5.55
C MET A 88 14.95 4.37 -5.35
N ALA A 89 15.55 5.05 -4.37
CA ALA A 89 15.28 6.47 -4.10
C ALA A 89 15.82 7.34 -5.23
N GLN A 90 17.00 7.04 -5.77
CA GLN A 90 17.57 7.72 -6.94
C GLN A 90 16.68 7.58 -8.17
N LEU A 91 16.17 6.38 -8.43
CA LEU A 91 15.25 6.14 -9.52
C LEU A 91 13.91 6.88 -9.31
N ALA A 92 13.35 6.83 -8.09
CA ALA A 92 12.12 7.54 -7.76
C ALA A 92 12.25 9.07 -7.97
N GLY A 93 13.37 9.65 -7.53
CA GLY A 93 13.66 11.08 -7.70
C GLY A 93 14.08 11.50 -9.10
N SER A 94 14.13 10.57 -10.07
CA SER A 94 14.60 10.87 -11.43
C SER A 94 13.53 11.46 -12.36
N LEU A 95 12.24 11.42 -11.98
CA LEU A 95 11.18 12.15 -12.66
C LEU A 95 10.96 13.49 -11.95
N THR A 96 10.85 14.53 -12.76
CA THR A 96 10.49 15.87 -12.26
C THR A 96 9.09 16.23 -12.74
N GLY A 97 8.39 17.09 -12.02
CA GLY A 97 7.05 17.50 -12.40
C GLY A 97 6.50 18.66 -11.61
N THR A 98 5.32 19.10 -12.02
CA THR A 98 4.50 20.13 -11.36
C THR A 98 3.07 19.63 -11.23
N ALA A 99 2.20 20.41 -10.60
CA ALA A 99 0.79 20.07 -10.47
C ALA A 99 0.06 19.97 -11.84
N GLU A 100 0.54 20.68 -12.85
CA GLU A 100 -0.06 20.71 -14.21
C GLU A 100 0.51 19.63 -15.11
N GLU A 101 1.81 19.34 -15.00
CA GLU A 101 2.51 18.37 -15.85
C GLU A 101 3.53 17.57 -15.04
N SER A 102 3.19 16.34 -14.77
CA SER A 102 4.06 15.43 -14.01
C SER A 102 4.03 14.01 -14.56
N GLY A 103 5.20 13.36 -14.51
CA GLY A 103 5.28 11.91 -14.61
C GLY A 103 4.71 11.24 -13.37
N VAL A 104 4.59 9.91 -13.40
CA VAL A 104 4.09 9.12 -12.30
C VAL A 104 5.18 8.20 -11.77
N VAL A 105 5.41 8.24 -10.47
CA VAL A 105 6.13 7.18 -9.76
C VAL A 105 5.11 6.28 -9.08
N LEU A 106 4.99 5.04 -9.55
CA LEU A 106 4.18 4.03 -8.86
C LEU A 106 5.07 3.28 -7.86
N ASN A 107 4.77 3.43 -6.57
CA ASN A 107 5.49 2.72 -5.52
C ASN A 107 4.71 1.48 -5.07
N GLY A 108 5.11 0.30 -5.57
CA GLY A 108 4.61 -1.02 -5.19
C GLY A 108 5.63 -1.86 -4.39
N ILE A 109 6.60 -1.21 -3.73
CA ILE A 109 7.52 -1.87 -2.80
C ILE A 109 6.72 -2.34 -1.58
N THR A 110 7.02 -3.50 -1.03
CA THR A 110 6.39 -4.01 0.19
C THR A 110 7.22 -3.60 1.42
N GLY A 111 6.53 -3.16 2.49
CA GLY A 111 7.16 -2.86 3.78
C GLY A 111 7.72 -1.43 3.89
N SER A 112 8.22 -1.10 5.09
CA SER A 112 8.71 0.24 5.47
C SER A 112 9.91 0.73 4.66
N ILE A 113 10.64 -0.17 3.97
CA ILE A 113 11.74 0.19 3.06
C ILE A 113 11.31 1.06 1.88
N GLY A 114 10.02 1.09 1.56
CA GLY A 114 9.43 1.97 0.55
C GLY A 114 9.41 3.46 0.93
N LEU A 115 9.67 3.83 2.20
CA LEU A 115 9.59 5.22 2.67
C LEU A 115 10.58 6.16 1.95
N ARG A 116 11.86 5.79 1.86
CA ARG A 116 12.86 6.64 1.18
C ARG A 116 12.53 6.91 -0.29
N PRO A 117 12.18 5.90 -1.11
CA PRO A 117 11.69 6.12 -2.47
C PRO A 117 10.42 6.97 -2.54
N THR A 118 9.50 6.83 -1.57
CA THR A 118 8.29 7.66 -1.47
C THR A 118 8.65 9.14 -1.29
N LEU A 119 9.51 9.46 -0.33
CA LEU A 119 9.98 10.83 -0.09
C LEU A 119 10.67 11.41 -1.34
N ALA A 120 11.58 10.65 -1.95
CA ALA A 120 12.28 11.09 -3.17
C ALA A 120 11.34 11.37 -4.35
N ALA A 121 10.28 10.57 -4.53
CA ALA A 121 9.26 10.80 -5.55
C ALA A 121 8.47 12.08 -5.29
N LEU A 122 8.11 12.36 -4.04
CA LEU A 122 7.39 13.58 -3.67
C LEU A 122 8.26 14.84 -3.85
N GLU A 123 9.49 14.81 -3.34
CA GLU A 123 10.45 15.91 -3.47
C GLU A 123 10.78 16.26 -4.93
N SER A 124 10.72 15.29 -5.84
CA SER A 124 10.97 15.49 -7.28
C SER A 124 9.81 16.21 -7.99
N GLY A 125 8.63 16.30 -7.39
CA GLY A 125 7.42 16.84 -7.99
C GLY A 125 6.65 15.87 -8.88
N ALA A 126 7.09 14.61 -9.03
CA ALA A 126 6.32 13.60 -9.74
C ALA A 126 5.01 13.27 -8.98
N THR A 127 3.95 12.90 -9.71
CA THR A 127 2.77 12.30 -9.08
C THR A 127 3.16 10.98 -8.45
N LEU A 128 2.82 10.76 -7.18
CA LEU A 128 3.03 9.50 -6.49
C LEU A 128 1.77 8.63 -6.55
N ALA A 129 1.77 7.57 -7.35
CA ALA A 129 0.78 6.51 -7.26
C ALA A 129 1.21 5.53 -6.15
N LEU A 130 0.61 5.67 -4.97
CA LEU A 130 1.06 5.00 -3.75
C LEU A 130 0.30 3.68 -3.55
N ALA A 131 0.99 2.56 -3.78
CA ALA A 131 0.52 1.21 -3.42
C ALA A 131 1.20 0.67 -2.15
N ASN A 132 2.31 1.27 -1.74
CA ASN A 132 3.03 0.93 -0.51
C ASN A 132 2.44 1.70 0.68
N LYS A 133 1.41 1.13 1.32
CA LYS A 133 0.74 1.73 2.47
C LYS A 133 1.67 1.94 3.66
N GLU A 134 2.63 1.04 3.85
CA GLU A 134 3.57 1.09 4.97
C GLU A 134 4.37 2.39 4.96
N SER A 135 4.75 2.91 3.79
CA SER A 135 5.47 4.19 3.71
C SER A 135 4.68 5.34 4.34
N LEU A 136 3.37 5.39 4.09
CA LEU A 136 2.52 6.44 4.67
C LEU A 136 2.29 6.21 6.16
N VAL A 137 2.03 4.97 6.56
CA VAL A 137 1.85 4.59 7.96
C VAL A 137 3.06 4.96 8.81
N VAL A 138 4.27 4.61 8.35
CA VAL A 138 5.50 4.90 9.11
C VAL A 138 6.00 6.33 8.91
N GLY A 139 5.76 6.92 7.73
CA GLY A 139 6.24 8.25 7.36
C GLY A 139 5.38 9.39 7.90
N GLY A 140 4.07 9.15 8.13
CA GLY A 140 3.17 10.15 8.71
C GLY A 140 3.36 11.56 8.18
N GLY A 141 3.68 12.50 9.07
CA GLY A 141 3.89 13.91 8.73
C GLY A 141 5.04 14.17 7.74
N LEU A 142 6.08 13.32 7.68
CA LEU A 142 7.19 13.47 6.73
C LEU A 142 6.70 13.41 5.27
N ILE A 143 5.65 12.64 5.02
CA ILE A 143 5.06 12.52 3.67
C ILE A 143 4.44 13.87 3.26
N ALA A 144 3.70 14.51 4.17
CA ALA A 144 3.12 15.83 3.92
C ALA A 144 4.20 16.89 3.66
N ASP A 145 5.27 16.88 4.46
CA ASP A 145 6.38 17.84 4.35
C ASP A 145 7.20 17.65 3.06
N ALA A 146 7.27 16.44 2.52
CA ALA A 146 7.98 16.13 1.28
C ALA A 146 7.20 16.48 0.01
N MET A 147 5.89 16.73 0.11
CA MET A 147 5.06 17.05 -1.05
C MET A 147 5.46 18.39 -1.69
N ALA A 148 5.75 18.38 -2.99
CA ALA A 148 6.06 19.57 -3.76
C ALA A 148 4.80 20.41 -4.08
N TRP A 149 3.62 19.78 -4.13
CA TRP A 149 2.34 20.41 -4.41
C TRP A 149 1.17 19.62 -3.83
N GLN A 150 0.04 20.28 -3.59
CA GLN A 150 -1.15 19.68 -2.97
C GLN A 150 -1.86 18.71 -3.91
N GLY A 151 -2.22 17.52 -3.38
CA GLY A 151 -2.87 16.48 -4.17
C GLY A 151 -1.91 15.66 -5.03
N GLN A 152 -0.62 15.67 -4.69
CA GLN A 152 0.43 14.93 -5.40
C GLN A 152 0.32 13.41 -5.25
N ILE A 153 -0.38 12.93 -4.22
CA ILE A 153 -0.54 11.51 -3.92
C ILE A 153 -1.85 10.99 -4.49
N VAL A 154 -1.78 9.90 -5.23
CA VAL A 154 -2.92 9.14 -5.72
C VAL A 154 -2.87 7.72 -5.11
N PRO A 155 -3.85 7.33 -4.30
CA PRO A 155 -3.84 6.02 -3.67
C PRO A 155 -4.14 4.90 -4.66
N VAL A 156 -3.38 3.81 -4.57
CA VAL A 156 -3.51 2.60 -5.40
C VAL A 156 -4.09 1.43 -4.60
N ASP A 157 -3.99 1.45 -3.27
CA ASP A 157 -4.72 0.48 -2.45
C ASP A 157 -6.23 0.54 -2.79
N SER A 158 -6.90 -0.61 -2.92
CA SER A 158 -8.26 -0.67 -3.48
C SER A 158 -9.27 0.13 -2.67
N GLU A 159 -9.19 0.08 -1.35
CA GLU A 159 -10.09 0.80 -0.45
C GLU A 159 -9.86 2.32 -0.50
N HIS A 160 -8.60 2.74 -0.52
CA HIS A 160 -8.25 4.17 -0.58
C HIS A 160 -8.52 4.77 -1.95
N SER A 161 -8.28 4.04 -3.02
CA SER A 161 -8.71 4.41 -4.38
C SER A 161 -10.23 4.59 -4.45
N ALA A 162 -10.99 3.68 -3.82
CA ALA A 162 -12.44 3.78 -3.74
C ALA A 162 -12.90 5.02 -2.96
N LEU A 163 -12.26 5.31 -1.81
CA LEU A 163 -12.53 6.52 -1.02
C LEU A 163 -12.23 7.78 -1.82
N ALA A 164 -11.06 7.86 -2.47
CA ALA A 164 -10.69 9.01 -3.29
C ALA A 164 -11.71 9.29 -4.41
N GLN A 165 -12.25 8.23 -5.04
CA GLN A 165 -13.30 8.35 -6.05
C GLN A 165 -14.64 8.80 -5.45
N ALA A 166 -15.05 8.26 -4.30
CA ALA A 166 -16.31 8.58 -3.65
C ALA A 166 -16.31 9.99 -3.05
N LEU A 167 -15.18 10.47 -2.54
CA LEU A 167 -15.00 11.85 -2.05
C LEU A 167 -15.25 12.91 -3.13
N GLY A 168 -15.01 12.58 -4.40
CA GLY A 168 -15.33 13.45 -5.53
C GLY A 168 -16.82 13.75 -5.72
N ALA A 169 -17.73 13.07 -5.01
CA ALA A 169 -19.17 13.32 -5.07
C ALA A 169 -19.64 14.49 -4.15
N GLY A 170 -18.78 14.98 -3.28
CA GLY A 170 -19.06 16.10 -2.38
C GLY A 170 -17.82 16.98 -2.17
N ARG A 171 -17.93 17.96 -1.27
CA ARG A 171 -16.78 18.81 -0.93
C ARG A 171 -15.95 18.16 0.17
N HIS A 172 -14.68 17.93 -0.14
CA HIS A 172 -13.68 17.51 0.84
C HIS A 172 -12.32 18.15 0.49
N GLU A 173 -12.04 19.26 1.14
CA GLU A 173 -10.87 20.11 0.88
C GLU A 173 -9.86 19.95 2.02
N LYS A 174 -9.44 18.68 2.26
CA LYS A 174 -8.54 18.24 3.33
C LYS A 174 -7.66 17.07 2.86
N GLY A 175 -6.57 16.82 3.59
CA GLY A 175 -5.70 15.66 3.41
C GLY A 175 -4.75 15.76 2.23
N LEU A 176 -3.96 14.71 2.06
CA LEU A 176 -2.82 14.65 1.12
C LEU A 176 -3.24 14.45 -0.34
N THR A 177 -4.45 13.93 -0.58
CA THR A 177 -4.98 13.70 -1.92
C THR A 177 -5.73 14.90 -2.50
N SER A 178 -6.03 15.89 -1.68
CA SER A 178 -6.80 17.07 -2.08
C SER A 178 -5.90 18.12 -2.73
N ARG A 179 -6.30 18.60 -3.93
CA ARG A 179 -5.62 19.72 -4.60
C ARG A 179 -5.91 21.07 -3.95
N LEU A 180 -6.96 21.16 -3.15
CA LEU A 180 -7.36 22.36 -2.43
C LEU A 180 -7.50 22.05 -0.95
N VAL A 181 -6.71 22.67 -0.10
CA VAL A 181 -6.73 22.45 1.35
C VAL A 181 -7.23 23.74 2.04
N THR A 182 -8.54 23.79 2.33
CA THR A 182 -9.18 24.91 3.05
C THR A 182 -9.70 24.49 4.41
N GLY A 183 -9.66 23.20 4.73
CA GLY A 183 -10.23 22.61 5.94
C GLY A 183 -11.74 22.34 5.87
N ARG A 184 -12.41 22.63 4.75
CA ARG A 184 -13.84 22.37 4.57
C ARG A 184 -14.10 20.92 4.19
N SER A 185 -15.13 20.32 4.78
CA SER A 185 -15.55 18.95 4.47
C SER A 185 -17.05 18.79 4.67
N GLU A 186 -17.70 18.07 3.77
CA GLU A 186 -19.07 17.58 3.88
C GLU A 186 -19.10 16.08 4.25
N VAL A 187 -17.94 15.49 4.53
CA VAL A 187 -17.81 14.10 4.95
C VAL A 187 -18.16 13.99 6.43
N ARG A 188 -19.06 13.04 6.74
CA ARG A 188 -19.41 12.67 8.11
C ARG A 188 -18.51 11.55 8.60
N ARG A 189 -18.31 10.51 7.79
CA ARG A 189 -17.40 9.40 8.10
C ARG A 189 -16.93 8.67 6.84
N LEU A 190 -15.84 7.94 6.98
CA LEU A 190 -15.42 6.94 6.00
C LEU A 190 -15.86 5.55 6.44
N VAL A 191 -16.19 4.70 5.48
CA VAL A 191 -16.51 3.29 5.73
C VAL A 191 -15.55 2.42 4.92
N LEU A 192 -14.58 1.82 5.60
CA LEU A 192 -13.64 0.87 5.02
C LEU A 192 -14.27 -0.52 5.01
N THR A 193 -14.25 -1.19 3.87
CA THR A 193 -14.65 -2.59 3.78
C THR A 193 -13.46 -3.52 3.98
N ALA A 194 -13.69 -4.68 4.55
CA ALA A 194 -12.74 -5.77 4.67
C ALA A 194 -13.38 -7.05 4.14
N SER A 195 -12.60 -7.93 3.48
CA SER A 195 -13.10 -9.26 3.11
C SER A 195 -13.47 -10.13 4.33
N GLY A 196 -12.90 -9.81 5.49
CA GLY A 196 -12.98 -10.59 6.71
C GLY A 196 -11.94 -11.71 6.79
N GLY A 197 -11.14 -11.90 5.75
CA GLY A 197 -10.10 -12.93 5.68
C GLY A 197 -10.63 -14.37 5.78
N PRO A 198 -9.74 -15.36 5.90
CA PRO A 198 -10.12 -16.79 5.95
C PRO A 198 -10.76 -17.22 7.27
N PHE A 199 -10.71 -16.37 8.30
CA PHE A 199 -11.16 -16.74 9.65
C PHE A 199 -12.43 -16.00 10.13
N ARG A 200 -13.16 -15.38 9.21
CA ARG A 200 -14.45 -14.76 9.51
C ARG A 200 -15.39 -15.74 10.22
N GLY A 201 -15.99 -15.29 11.34
CA GLY A 201 -16.91 -16.09 12.15
C GLY A 201 -16.23 -17.15 13.03
N LYS A 202 -14.91 -17.19 13.13
CA LYS A 202 -14.18 -18.04 14.07
C LYS A 202 -14.04 -17.35 15.42
N SER A 203 -14.06 -18.14 16.48
CA SER A 203 -13.72 -17.67 17.83
C SER A 203 -12.19 -17.63 18.02
N ARG A 204 -11.73 -16.88 19.04
CA ARG A 204 -10.31 -16.88 19.42
C ARG A 204 -9.79 -18.29 19.77
N ALA A 205 -10.64 -19.15 20.33
CA ALA A 205 -10.30 -20.54 20.64
C ALA A 205 -10.00 -21.36 19.37
N ASP A 206 -10.77 -21.15 18.30
CA ASP A 206 -10.56 -21.81 17.01
C ASP A 206 -9.25 -21.40 16.34
N LEU A 207 -8.73 -20.22 16.68
CA LEU A 207 -7.53 -19.65 16.07
C LEU A 207 -6.21 -20.11 16.73
N ARG A 208 -6.25 -20.79 17.87
CA ARG A 208 -5.04 -21.18 18.62
C ARG A 208 -4.05 -22.03 17.83
N ASN A 209 -4.56 -22.91 16.97
CA ASN A 209 -3.74 -23.88 16.22
C ASN A 209 -3.76 -23.60 14.72
N VAL A 210 -4.04 -22.37 14.30
CA VAL A 210 -4.00 -21.98 12.90
C VAL A 210 -2.58 -22.07 12.37
N THR A 211 -2.43 -22.73 11.23
CA THR A 211 -1.16 -22.88 10.53
C THR A 211 -0.95 -21.76 9.49
N ALA A 212 0.30 -21.50 9.10
CA ALA A 212 0.61 -20.55 8.04
C ALA A 212 -0.14 -20.88 6.72
N SER A 213 -0.23 -22.16 6.36
CA SER A 213 -0.96 -22.59 5.15
C SER A 213 -2.45 -22.23 5.22
N GLN A 214 -3.09 -22.35 6.38
CA GLN A 214 -4.49 -21.97 6.54
C GLN A 214 -4.68 -20.45 6.46
N ALA A 215 -3.77 -19.67 7.07
CA ALA A 215 -3.81 -18.22 7.05
C ALA A 215 -3.50 -17.62 5.66
N LEU A 216 -2.70 -18.33 4.85
CA LEU A 216 -2.40 -17.95 3.46
C LEU A 216 -3.53 -18.26 2.47
N ASN A 217 -4.53 -19.04 2.86
CA ASN A 217 -5.65 -19.38 1.98
C ASN A 217 -6.74 -18.31 1.98
N HIS A 218 -6.45 -17.17 1.34
CA HIS A 218 -7.41 -16.06 1.26
C HIS A 218 -8.57 -16.39 0.31
N PRO A 219 -9.85 -16.16 0.70
CA PRO A 219 -11.02 -16.59 -0.08
C PRO A 219 -11.24 -15.81 -1.38
N THR A 220 -10.72 -14.59 -1.51
CA THR A 220 -11.08 -13.65 -2.60
C THR A 220 -9.86 -13.15 -3.36
N TRP A 221 -8.77 -12.77 -2.66
CA TRP A 221 -7.62 -12.07 -3.24
C TRP A 221 -6.40 -12.98 -3.35
N ALA A 222 -5.69 -12.88 -4.48
CA ALA A 222 -4.35 -13.47 -4.66
C ALA A 222 -3.30 -12.39 -4.33
N MET A 223 -2.70 -12.46 -3.15
CA MET A 223 -1.77 -11.45 -2.62
C MET A 223 -0.45 -12.08 -2.19
N GLY A 224 0.57 -11.25 -1.98
CA GLY A 224 1.81 -11.69 -1.35
C GLY A 224 1.59 -12.23 0.07
N PRO A 225 2.49 -13.09 0.57
CA PRO A 225 2.30 -13.80 1.84
C PRO A 225 2.11 -12.85 3.03
N VAL A 226 2.88 -11.78 3.12
CA VAL A 226 2.78 -10.80 4.23
C VAL A 226 1.40 -10.13 4.25
N VAL A 227 0.93 -9.62 3.11
CA VAL A 227 -0.39 -8.96 3.01
C VAL A 227 -1.51 -9.96 3.30
N THR A 228 -1.37 -11.22 2.88
CA THR A 228 -2.36 -12.27 3.15
C THR A 228 -2.48 -12.57 4.64
N ILE A 229 -1.35 -12.69 5.37
CA ILE A 229 -1.37 -12.84 6.83
C ILE A 229 -1.97 -11.59 7.50
N ASN A 230 -1.57 -10.39 7.07
CA ASN A 230 -2.13 -9.13 7.58
C ASN A 230 -3.66 -9.04 7.35
N SER A 231 -4.16 -9.53 6.22
CA SER A 231 -5.59 -9.63 5.96
C SER A 231 -6.28 -10.60 6.93
N SER A 232 -5.66 -11.76 7.18
CA SER A 232 -6.21 -12.80 8.08
C SER A 232 -6.35 -12.31 9.52
N THR A 233 -5.44 -11.45 10.00
CA THR A 233 -5.40 -10.87 11.36
C THR A 233 -6.17 -9.54 11.48
N LEU A 234 -6.64 -8.99 10.38
CA LEU A 234 -7.14 -7.62 10.22
C LEU A 234 -6.10 -6.52 10.52
N ILE A 235 -4.82 -6.84 10.67
CA ILE A 235 -3.77 -5.82 10.73
C ILE A 235 -3.72 -5.02 9.42
N ASN A 236 -3.91 -5.67 8.27
CA ASN A 236 -4.02 -4.95 7.00
C ASN A 236 -5.06 -3.83 7.08
N LYS A 237 -6.22 -4.10 7.66
CA LYS A 237 -7.29 -3.12 7.83
C LYS A 237 -6.96 -2.05 8.88
N GLY A 238 -6.17 -2.41 9.90
CA GLY A 238 -5.60 -1.43 10.85
C GLY A 238 -4.63 -0.46 10.18
N LEU A 239 -3.71 -0.97 9.34
CA LEU A 239 -2.79 -0.13 8.55
C LEU A 239 -3.55 0.77 7.58
N GLU A 240 -4.57 0.26 6.92
CA GLU A 240 -5.43 1.01 6.01
C GLU A 240 -6.25 2.10 6.73
N LEU A 241 -6.67 1.87 7.96
CA LEU A 241 -7.31 2.90 8.79
C LEU A 241 -6.36 4.06 9.06
N ILE A 242 -5.10 3.78 9.40
CA ILE A 242 -4.07 4.81 9.61
C ILE A 242 -3.81 5.56 8.30
N GLU A 243 -3.67 4.84 7.20
CA GLU A 243 -3.45 5.42 5.88
C GLU A 243 -4.62 6.32 5.46
N ALA A 244 -5.88 5.88 5.65
CA ALA A 244 -7.07 6.67 5.34
C ALA A 244 -7.13 7.98 6.17
N ALA A 245 -6.80 7.88 7.46
CA ALA A 245 -6.76 9.06 8.33
C ALA A 245 -5.77 10.11 7.82
N LEU A 246 -4.58 9.68 7.35
CA LEU A 246 -3.54 10.56 6.81
C LEU A 246 -3.89 11.08 5.41
N LEU A 247 -4.31 10.20 4.50
CA LEU A 247 -4.63 10.58 3.12
C LEU A 247 -5.75 11.61 3.03
N PHE A 248 -6.77 11.45 3.89
CA PHE A 248 -8.00 12.22 3.78
C PHE A 248 -8.21 13.19 4.95
N ASP A 249 -7.30 13.29 5.90
CA ASP A 249 -7.42 14.12 7.11
C ASP A 249 -8.77 13.93 7.83
N ILE A 250 -9.08 12.65 8.13
CA ILE A 250 -10.27 12.22 8.86
C ILE A 250 -9.84 11.60 10.19
N ASP A 251 -10.53 11.97 11.27
CA ASP A 251 -10.27 11.38 12.59
C ASP A 251 -10.45 9.86 12.52
N PRO A 252 -9.50 9.06 13.02
CA PRO A 252 -9.62 7.61 13.11
C PRO A 252 -10.92 7.10 13.75
N GLN A 253 -11.55 7.90 14.62
CA GLN A 253 -12.85 7.57 15.23
C GLN A 253 -14.02 7.71 14.25
N ASP A 254 -13.88 8.56 13.22
CA ASP A 254 -14.85 8.73 12.14
C ASP A 254 -14.60 7.78 10.95
N ILE A 255 -13.75 6.76 11.12
CA ILE A 255 -13.51 5.69 10.15
C ILE A 255 -14.14 4.40 10.67
N THR A 256 -15.25 3.99 10.08
CA THR A 256 -15.92 2.73 10.41
C THR A 256 -15.37 1.60 9.55
N VAL A 257 -15.15 0.42 10.16
CA VAL A 257 -14.75 -0.79 9.43
C VAL A 257 -15.92 -1.77 9.40
N VAL A 258 -16.23 -2.29 8.22
CA VAL A 258 -17.25 -3.33 8.01
C VAL A 258 -16.69 -4.50 7.21
N VAL A 259 -17.17 -5.69 7.50
CA VAL A 259 -16.82 -6.89 6.72
C VAL A 259 -17.79 -7.02 5.54
N HIS A 260 -17.23 -7.09 4.34
CA HIS A 260 -17.93 -7.30 3.08
C HIS A 260 -17.30 -8.47 2.31
N PRO A 261 -17.77 -9.70 2.52
CA PRO A 261 -17.10 -10.91 2.03
C PRO A 261 -16.98 -10.99 0.52
N GLN A 262 -17.92 -10.39 -0.21
CA GLN A 262 -17.91 -10.40 -1.67
C GLN A 262 -16.82 -9.51 -2.27
N SER A 263 -16.28 -8.56 -1.49
CA SER A 263 -15.24 -7.61 -1.90
C SER A 263 -15.53 -6.88 -3.21
N VAL A 264 -16.82 -6.59 -3.48
CA VAL A 264 -17.27 -5.84 -4.66
C VAL A 264 -17.38 -4.36 -4.35
N VAL A 265 -17.90 -3.99 -3.18
CA VAL A 265 -17.84 -2.62 -2.67
C VAL A 265 -16.52 -2.46 -1.93
N HIS A 266 -15.63 -1.62 -2.48
CA HIS A 266 -14.28 -1.48 -1.94
C HIS A 266 -14.19 -0.50 -0.78
N SER A 267 -14.97 0.57 -0.77
CA SER A 267 -15.18 1.48 0.38
C SER A 267 -16.31 2.46 0.08
N MET A 268 -16.72 3.22 1.11
CA MET A 268 -17.83 4.15 1.03
C MET A 268 -17.51 5.44 1.79
N VAL A 269 -18.12 6.55 1.38
CA VAL A 269 -18.11 7.83 2.08
C VAL A 269 -19.52 8.20 2.47
N GLU A 270 -19.79 8.42 3.76
CA GLU A 270 -21.05 8.95 4.28
C GLU A 270 -20.91 10.46 4.44
N PHE A 271 -21.81 11.22 3.82
CA PHE A 271 -21.84 12.67 3.87
C PHE A 271 -22.76 13.18 4.98
N VAL A 272 -22.64 14.48 5.31
CA VAL A 272 -23.41 15.13 6.40
C VAL A 272 -24.92 15.16 6.17
N ASP A 273 -25.38 15.01 4.91
CA ASP A 273 -26.79 14.91 4.55
C ASP A 273 -27.38 13.50 4.74
N GLY A 274 -26.53 12.53 5.13
CA GLY A 274 -26.88 11.12 5.33
C GLY A 274 -26.77 10.26 4.05
N SER A 275 -26.38 10.83 2.92
CA SER A 275 -26.12 10.03 1.72
C SER A 275 -24.80 9.24 1.87
N THR A 276 -24.74 8.05 1.28
CA THR A 276 -23.55 7.21 1.21
C THR A 276 -23.19 6.94 -0.23
N ILE A 277 -21.97 7.30 -0.63
CA ILE A 277 -21.44 7.02 -1.97
C ILE A 277 -20.43 5.89 -1.86
N ALA A 278 -20.60 4.88 -2.71
CA ALA A 278 -19.77 3.68 -2.74
C ALA A 278 -19.12 3.50 -4.10
N GLN A 279 -17.86 3.08 -4.14
CA GLN A 279 -17.23 2.56 -5.34
C GLN A 279 -17.38 1.03 -5.35
N ALA A 280 -17.89 0.50 -6.45
CA ALA A 280 -18.07 -0.93 -6.62
C ALA A 280 -17.47 -1.41 -7.95
N SER A 281 -16.73 -2.52 -7.88
CA SER A 281 -16.20 -3.27 -9.02
C SER A 281 -15.86 -4.70 -8.57
N PRO A 282 -15.78 -5.69 -9.45
CA PRO A 282 -15.18 -6.97 -9.10
C PRO A 282 -13.76 -6.76 -8.55
N PRO A 283 -13.28 -7.63 -7.64
CA PRO A 283 -11.96 -7.51 -7.03
C PRO A 283 -10.86 -7.69 -8.08
N ASP A 284 -10.28 -6.57 -8.51
CA ASP A 284 -9.24 -6.51 -9.53
C ASP A 284 -8.34 -5.28 -9.30
N MET A 285 -7.06 -5.50 -9.05
CA MET A 285 -6.10 -4.43 -8.80
C MET A 285 -5.73 -3.62 -10.05
N HIS A 286 -6.01 -4.11 -11.26
CA HIS A 286 -5.78 -3.32 -12.47
C HIS A 286 -6.55 -2.00 -12.43
N LEU A 287 -7.76 -1.99 -11.85
CA LEU A 287 -8.58 -0.77 -11.79
C LEU A 287 -7.94 0.35 -10.96
N PRO A 288 -7.58 0.16 -9.66
CA PRO A 288 -6.93 1.21 -8.88
C PRO A 288 -5.52 1.53 -9.38
N ILE A 289 -4.79 0.55 -9.93
CA ILE A 289 -3.48 0.78 -10.58
C ILE A 289 -3.64 1.70 -11.79
N ALA A 290 -4.58 1.39 -12.69
CA ALA A 290 -4.85 2.21 -13.86
C ALA A 290 -5.22 3.65 -13.48
N LEU A 291 -6.08 3.79 -12.47
CA LEU A 291 -6.46 5.10 -11.95
C LEU A 291 -5.26 5.85 -11.33
N GLY A 292 -4.36 5.16 -10.62
CA GLY A 292 -3.11 5.71 -10.11
C GLY A 292 -2.20 6.23 -11.21
N LEU A 293 -2.14 5.54 -12.35
CA LEU A 293 -1.33 5.91 -13.52
C LEU A 293 -1.93 7.07 -14.32
N SER A 294 -3.28 7.18 -14.39
CA SER A 294 -3.97 8.12 -15.27
C SER A 294 -4.70 9.25 -14.56
N TRP A 295 -4.75 9.25 -13.22
CA TRP A 295 -5.51 10.23 -12.44
C TRP A 295 -5.37 11.68 -12.95
N PRO A 296 -6.49 12.43 -13.05
CA PRO A 296 -7.86 12.08 -12.66
C PRO A 296 -8.68 11.34 -13.74
N ASP A 297 -8.11 11.06 -14.90
CA ASP A 297 -8.78 10.44 -16.03
C ASP A 297 -8.98 8.93 -15.80
N ARG A 298 -9.94 8.36 -16.51
CA ARG A 298 -10.18 6.91 -16.55
C ARG A 298 -9.72 6.32 -17.85
N LEU A 299 -9.02 5.18 -17.78
CA LEU A 299 -8.68 4.39 -18.96
C LEU A 299 -9.87 3.49 -19.34
N ASP A 300 -10.03 3.26 -20.64
CA ASP A 300 -11.04 2.35 -21.15
C ASP A 300 -10.66 0.87 -20.92
N THR A 301 -11.63 0.03 -20.65
CA THR A 301 -11.49 -1.44 -20.68
C THR A 301 -10.38 -2.00 -19.76
N VAL A 302 -10.26 -1.45 -18.55
CA VAL A 302 -9.22 -1.87 -17.59
C VAL A 302 -9.61 -3.15 -16.85
N ALA A 303 -10.86 -3.21 -16.37
CA ALA A 303 -11.35 -4.30 -15.55
C ALA A 303 -12.74 -4.74 -16.03
N ARG A 304 -13.12 -5.97 -15.67
CA ARG A 304 -14.49 -6.47 -15.97
C ARG A 304 -15.52 -5.68 -15.16
N PRO A 305 -16.61 -5.20 -15.77
CA PRO A 305 -17.68 -4.51 -15.03
C PRO A 305 -18.49 -5.49 -14.16
N CYS A 306 -19.22 -4.96 -13.19
CA CYS A 306 -20.23 -5.72 -12.46
C CYS A 306 -21.31 -6.21 -13.41
N ALA A 307 -21.84 -7.42 -13.15
CA ALA A 307 -22.99 -7.94 -13.85
C ALA A 307 -24.29 -7.39 -13.23
N TRP A 308 -25.15 -6.78 -14.04
CA TRP A 308 -26.43 -6.21 -13.60
C TRP A 308 -27.65 -6.93 -14.18
N ASP A 309 -27.42 -7.99 -14.92
CA ASP A 309 -28.45 -8.83 -15.60
C ASP A 309 -28.96 -9.98 -14.73
N THR A 310 -28.38 -10.16 -13.54
CA THR A 310 -28.77 -11.18 -12.58
C THR A 310 -29.02 -10.60 -11.19
N PRO A 311 -29.94 -11.16 -10.39
CA PRO A 311 -30.12 -10.74 -9.00
C PRO A 311 -28.81 -10.86 -8.21
N THR A 312 -28.40 -9.77 -7.55
CA THR A 312 -27.15 -9.70 -6.78
C THR A 312 -27.44 -9.18 -5.37
N ALA A 313 -26.84 -9.80 -4.36
CA ALA A 313 -26.92 -9.36 -2.98
C ALA A 313 -25.51 -9.11 -2.43
N TRP A 314 -25.33 -7.95 -1.82
CA TRP A 314 -24.11 -7.57 -1.11
C TRP A 314 -24.41 -7.47 0.37
N THR A 315 -23.56 -8.04 1.20
CA THR A 315 -23.74 -8.08 2.66
C THR A 315 -22.65 -7.31 3.37
N PHE A 316 -23.01 -6.64 4.44
CA PHE A 316 -22.07 -5.91 5.31
C PHE A 316 -22.33 -6.33 6.74
N GLU A 317 -21.27 -6.67 7.46
CA GLU A 317 -21.31 -7.16 8.85
C GLU A 317 -20.33 -6.33 9.70
N PRO A 318 -20.61 -6.09 10.98
CA PRO A 318 -19.59 -5.58 11.89
C PRO A 318 -18.47 -6.61 12.03
N TYR A 319 -17.23 -6.14 12.19
CA TYR A 319 -16.12 -7.04 12.56
C TYR A 319 -16.18 -7.35 14.06
N ASP A 320 -15.65 -8.51 14.44
CA ASP A 320 -15.54 -8.92 15.84
C ASP A 320 -14.24 -8.37 16.44
N ALA A 321 -14.35 -7.32 17.26
CA ALA A 321 -13.21 -6.64 17.88
C ALA A 321 -12.53 -7.46 18.99
N GLU A 322 -13.23 -8.42 19.61
CA GLU A 322 -12.64 -9.29 20.64
C GLU A 322 -11.74 -10.36 20.02
N VAL A 323 -12.15 -10.88 18.86
CA VAL A 323 -11.36 -11.86 18.10
C VAL A 323 -10.24 -11.20 17.32
N PHE A 324 -10.50 -10.03 16.75
CA PHE A 324 -9.58 -9.30 15.87
C PHE A 324 -9.29 -7.88 16.40
N PRO A 325 -8.44 -7.72 17.43
CA PRO A 325 -8.19 -6.42 18.08
C PRO A 325 -7.32 -5.44 17.26
N ALA A 326 -6.77 -5.87 16.13
CA ALA A 326 -5.80 -5.10 15.33
C ALA A 326 -6.27 -3.68 14.94
N ILE A 327 -7.57 -3.50 14.68
CA ILE A 327 -8.15 -2.19 14.32
C ILE A 327 -8.14 -1.25 15.54
N GLY A 328 -8.41 -1.79 16.74
CA GLY A 328 -8.27 -1.07 18.01
C GLY A 328 -6.85 -0.60 18.23
N LEU A 329 -5.86 -1.51 18.10
CA LEU A 329 -4.44 -1.19 18.22
C LEU A 329 -3.98 -0.11 17.22
N ALA A 330 -4.51 -0.12 16.01
CA ALA A 330 -4.20 0.92 15.02
C ALA A 330 -4.71 2.31 15.45
N ARG A 331 -5.93 2.40 16.02
CA ARG A 331 -6.46 3.65 16.58
C ARG A 331 -5.64 4.14 17.77
N GLU A 332 -5.29 3.23 18.66
CA GLU A 332 -4.45 3.52 19.83
C GLU A 332 -3.06 4.03 19.39
N ALA A 333 -2.45 3.41 18.38
CA ALA A 333 -1.16 3.84 17.84
C ALA A 333 -1.21 5.28 17.31
N VAL A 334 -2.25 5.64 16.53
CA VAL A 334 -2.42 7.02 16.05
C VAL A 334 -2.62 8.02 17.19
N ALA A 335 -3.37 7.64 18.21
CA ALA A 335 -3.66 8.51 19.36
C ALA A 335 -2.44 8.68 20.28
N ALA A 336 -1.55 7.70 20.37
CA ALA A 336 -0.46 7.67 21.34
C ALA A 336 0.70 8.61 20.95
N SER A 337 1.25 8.51 19.75
CA SER A 337 2.23 9.48 19.20
C SER A 337 2.43 9.30 17.70
N ALA A 338 3.12 10.26 17.09
CA ALA A 338 3.47 10.22 15.66
C ALA A 338 4.36 9.02 15.26
N LEU A 339 5.06 8.40 16.19
CA LEU A 339 5.97 7.26 15.93
C LEU A 339 5.34 5.88 16.24
N HIS A 340 4.24 5.81 17.02
CA HIS A 340 3.59 4.53 17.30
C HIS A 340 3.11 3.78 16.05
N PRO A 341 2.62 4.41 14.97
CA PRO A 341 2.31 3.70 13.73
C PRO A 341 3.51 2.99 13.10
N ALA A 342 4.72 3.57 13.19
CA ALA A 342 5.95 2.91 12.74
C ALA A 342 6.30 1.70 13.62
N VAL A 343 6.11 1.82 14.93
CA VAL A 343 6.29 0.71 15.88
C VAL A 343 5.32 -0.42 15.60
N LEU A 344 4.03 -0.12 15.37
CA LEU A 344 3.01 -1.11 15.00
C LEU A 344 3.43 -1.88 13.75
N ASN A 345 3.83 -1.16 12.71
CA ASN A 345 4.23 -1.78 11.44
C ASN A 345 5.45 -2.67 11.60
N ALA A 346 6.51 -2.18 12.25
CA ALA A 346 7.76 -2.93 12.44
C ALA A 346 7.55 -4.19 13.31
N ALA A 347 6.79 -4.08 14.40
CA ALA A 347 6.44 -5.22 15.24
C ALA A 347 5.63 -6.27 14.45
N ASN A 348 4.67 -5.82 13.64
CA ASN A 348 3.90 -6.72 12.79
C ASN A 348 4.78 -7.44 11.76
N GLU A 349 5.68 -6.75 11.07
CA GLU A 349 6.59 -7.37 10.10
C GLU A 349 7.40 -8.50 10.73
N VAL A 350 7.99 -8.28 11.93
CA VAL A 350 8.74 -9.30 12.68
C VAL A 350 7.85 -10.49 13.05
N CYS A 351 6.65 -10.23 13.58
CA CYS A 351 5.74 -11.28 13.99
C CYS A 351 5.22 -12.12 12.81
N VAL A 352 4.90 -11.48 11.68
CA VAL A 352 4.47 -12.18 10.46
C VAL A 352 5.59 -13.06 9.92
N GLU A 353 6.83 -12.57 9.87
CA GLU A 353 7.99 -13.37 9.46
C GLU A 353 8.18 -14.57 10.38
N ALA A 354 8.14 -14.37 11.70
CA ALA A 354 8.28 -15.44 12.69
C ALA A 354 7.16 -16.49 12.57
N PHE A 355 5.92 -16.07 12.32
CA PHE A 355 4.79 -16.98 12.08
C PHE A 355 4.96 -17.78 10.79
N LEU A 356 5.32 -17.14 9.69
CA LEU A 356 5.58 -17.83 8.40
C LEU A 356 6.72 -18.84 8.52
N ALA A 357 7.71 -18.56 9.37
CA ALA A 357 8.82 -19.48 9.68
C ALA A 357 8.43 -20.58 10.71
N GLY A 358 7.18 -20.59 11.20
CA GLY A 358 6.69 -21.58 12.18
C GLY A 358 7.28 -21.44 13.57
N ARG A 359 7.83 -20.26 13.92
CA ARG A 359 8.47 -19.97 15.22
C ARG A 359 7.49 -19.53 16.30
N ILE A 360 6.32 -18.99 15.91
CA ILE A 360 5.27 -18.52 16.82
C ILE A 360 3.89 -18.98 16.33
N GLY A 361 2.89 -18.94 17.22
CA GLY A 361 1.49 -19.22 16.88
C GLY A 361 0.79 -18.03 16.21
N TYR A 362 -0.35 -18.29 15.61
CA TYR A 362 -1.13 -17.27 14.90
C TYR A 362 -1.57 -16.11 15.80
N LEU A 363 -2.06 -16.41 17.00
CA LEU A 363 -2.50 -15.40 17.94
C LEU A 363 -1.35 -14.55 18.50
N ASP A 364 -0.14 -15.10 18.54
CA ASP A 364 1.04 -14.40 19.04
C ASP A 364 1.38 -13.18 18.18
N ILE A 365 0.94 -13.14 16.90
CA ILE A 365 1.18 -12.02 16.00
C ILE A 365 0.61 -10.74 16.62
N VAL A 366 -0.71 -10.67 16.78
CA VAL A 366 -1.39 -9.44 17.23
C VAL A 366 -1.14 -9.19 18.72
N ASP A 367 -1.07 -10.25 19.55
CA ASP A 367 -0.78 -10.15 20.98
C ASP A 367 0.62 -9.55 21.23
N THR A 368 1.62 -9.90 20.42
CA THR A 368 2.97 -9.32 20.54
C THR A 368 3.00 -7.88 20.05
N VAL A 369 2.33 -7.57 18.92
CA VAL A 369 2.20 -6.18 18.45
C VAL A 369 1.61 -5.29 19.55
N GLY A 370 0.54 -5.72 20.22
CA GLY A 370 -0.06 -4.98 21.34
C GLY A 370 0.93 -4.73 22.48
N ARG A 371 1.63 -5.77 22.94
CA ARG A 371 2.63 -5.65 24.02
C ARG A 371 3.80 -4.71 23.65
N VAL A 372 4.27 -4.76 22.40
CA VAL A 372 5.33 -3.88 21.93
C VAL A 372 4.86 -2.43 21.88
N LEU A 373 3.63 -2.18 21.40
CA LEU A 373 3.04 -0.84 21.41
C LEU A 373 2.94 -0.27 22.83
N GLU A 374 2.42 -1.04 23.79
CA GLU A 374 2.30 -0.61 25.19
C GLU A 374 3.65 -0.30 25.84
N SER A 375 4.73 -0.94 25.39
CA SER A 375 6.08 -0.75 25.96
C SER A 375 6.85 0.42 25.34
N PHE A 376 6.39 1.00 24.25
CA PHE A 376 7.02 2.14 23.60
C PHE A 376 6.62 3.45 24.31
N ASP A 377 7.60 4.21 24.75
CA ASP A 377 7.35 5.44 25.53
C ASP A 377 6.94 6.67 24.70
N GLY A 378 6.87 6.51 23.37
CA GLY A 378 6.48 7.59 22.44
C GLY A 378 7.52 8.70 22.27
N THR A 379 8.72 8.54 22.84
CA THR A 379 9.78 9.55 22.71
C THR A 379 10.40 9.52 21.31
N GLY A 380 10.82 10.70 20.84
CA GLY A 380 11.45 10.87 19.53
C GLY A 380 10.80 11.99 18.71
N GLN A 381 11.51 12.48 17.73
CA GLN A 381 11.02 13.47 16.80
C GLN A 381 10.51 12.80 15.52
N MET A 382 9.43 13.32 14.96
CA MET A 382 8.97 12.91 13.62
C MET A 382 9.97 13.41 12.57
N SER A 383 10.99 12.60 12.33
CA SER A 383 12.05 12.79 11.34
C SER A 383 12.38 11.43 10.72
N LEU A 384 13.03 11.41 9.56
CA LEU A 384 13.44 10.13 8.95
C LEU A 384 14.32 9.30 9.91
N ALA A 385 15.24 9.94 10.64
CA ALA A 385 16.05 9.27 11.65
C ALA A 385 15.18 8.71 12.78
N GLY A 386 14.26 9.54 13.34
CA GLY A 386 13.36 9.10 14.41
C GLY A 386 12.45 7.94 14.02
N VAL A 387 11.94 7.93 12.78
CA VAL A 387 11.16 6.80 12.24
C VAL A 387 12.02 5.53 12.16
N LEU A 388 13.26 5.64 11.64
CA LEU A 388 14.16 4.49 11.53
C LEU A 388 14.61 3.98 12.90
N ASP A 389 14.83 4.87 13.89
CA ASP A 389 15.15 4.49 15.27
C ASP A 389 13.97 3.78 15.94
N ALA A 390 12.74 4.28 15.76
CA ALA A 390 11.52 3.63 16.27
C ALA A 390 11.29 2.25 15.62
N ASP A 391 11.48 2.11 14.31
CA ASP A 391 11.42 0.83 13.59
C ASP A 391 12.46 -0.17 14.16
N ALA A 392 13.70 0.25 14.30
CA ALA A 392 14.78 -0.60 14.84
C ALA A 392 14.51 -1.01 16.29
N TRP A 393 14.01 -0.09 17.11
CA TRP A 393 13.61 -0.37 18.48
C TRP A 393 12.48 -1.40 18.52
N ALA A 394 11.42 -1.21 17.73
CA ALA A 394 10.28 -2.11 17.69
C ALA A 394 10.66 -3.53 17.22
N ARG A 395 11.55 -3.65 16.24
CA ARG A 395 12.09 -4.95 15.82
C ARG A 395 12.84 -5.64 16.96
N SER A 396 13.72 -4.93 17.66
CA SER A 396 14.46 -5.47 18.80
C SER A 396 13.52 -5.88 19.95
N ALA A 397 12.54 -5.03 20.28
CA ALA A 397 11.54 -5.33 21.31
C ALA A 397 10.68 -6.55 20.96
N SER A 398 10.29 -6.68 19.67
CA SER A 398 9.52 -7.83 19.17
C SER A 398 10.31 -9.13 19.27
N HIS A 399 11.58 -9.14 18.86
CA HIS A 399 12.43 -10.32 19.01
C HIS A 399 12.57 -10.72 20.49
N ALA A 400 12.82 -9.75 21.38
CA ALA A 400 12.90 -10.02 22.81
C ALA A 400 11.60 -10.57 23.39
N ALA A 401 10.43 -10.01 23.00
CA ALA A 401 9.12 -10.46 23.43
C ALA A 401 8.77 -11.88 22.96
N LEU A 402 9.32 -12.30 21.82
CA LEU A 402 9.14 -13.63 21.24
C LEU A 402 10.21 -14.64 21.68
N GLY A 403 11.29 -14.20 22.36
CA GLY A 403 12.42 -15.05 22.74
C GLY A 403 13.26 -15.51 21.52
N LEU A 404 13.39 -14.67 20.49
CA LEU A 404 14.08 -14.96 19.22
C LEU A 404 15.43 -14.26 19.14
#